data_bbfab375f0996c161b8afe3058a3956f
#
_entry.id   bbfab375f0996c161b8afe3058a3956f
#
_cell.length_a   1.000
_cell.length_b   1.000
_cell.length_c   1.000
_cell.angle_alpha   90.00
_cell.angle_beta   90.00
_cell.angle_gamma   90.00
#
_symmetry.space_group_name_H-M   'P 1'
#
loop_
_entity.id
_entity.type
_entity.pdbx_description
1 polymer ?
#
loop_
_entity_poly.entity_id
_entity_poly.type
_entity_poly.pdbx_seq_one_letter_code
_entity_poly.pdbx_strand_id
1 'polypeptide(L)'
;MKTLRNIMFAGTGSDVGKSVIAAAFCRIFRKDGYAPAPFKAQNMALNSFATIDNLEIGRAQAVQAEAAGIPCHTDMNPILLKPQSDHTSQVVLNGKPIGNQDAYTYFRGQGKDYLRREACEAFDRLAAHYNPIVLEGAGSISELNLRDRDIVNMPMAHHADAAVVLVGDIDRGGIFASLYGSMMLQTPKDKNRIKGIIINKFRGDLHLFDEGRQMIEHLCGVPVLGVVPYLHDIGIEQEDSVVTEKMHGRLMNDKVNIAVVRLRHMSNFTDFDALDINPRLNVFYTTDKQMLAQADMIIIPGSKSTIDDMLFLRETGLDQ
;
A
#
# COMPACT_ATOMS: atom_id res chain seq x y z
N MET A 1 -22.87 -12.13 -16.79
CA MET A 1 -22.35 -11.64 -15.52
C MET A 1 -22.88 -10.23 -15.30
N LYS A 2 -23.14 -9.84 -14.04
CA LYS A 2 -23.39 -8.43 -13.71
C LYS A 2 -22.11 -7.64 -14.00
N THR A 3 -22.23 -6.48 -14.63
CA THR A 3 -21.09 -5.60 -14.94
C THR A 3 -21.20 -4.29 -14.17
N LEU A 4 -20.09 -3.78 -13.69
CA LEU A 4 -19.97 -2.47 -13.08
C LEU A 4 -18.82 -1.71 -13.75
N ARG A 5 -18.88 -0.39 -13.63
CA ARG A 5 -17.73 0.45 -13.98
C ARG A 5 -16.58 0.19 -13.03
N ASN A 6 -15.36 0.16 -13.55
CA ASN A 6 -14.16 0.06 -12.73
C ASN A 6 -14.08 1.23 -11.75
N ILE A 7 -13.50 1.00 -10.59
CA ILE A 7 -13.35 2.00 -9.52
C ILE A 7 -11.89 2.13 -9.14
N MET A 8 -11.44 3.37 -8.89
CA MET A 8 -10.10 3.65 -8.38
C MET A 8 -10.18 4.40 -7.07
N PHE A 9 -9.45 3.93 -6.06
CA PHE A 9 -9.21 4.64 -4.81
C PHE A 9 -7.90 5.42 -4.90
N ALA A 10 -8.02 6.74 -5.07
CA ALA A 10 -6.90 7.67 -5.10
C ALA A 10 -6.76 8.38 -3.74
N GLY A 11 -5.56 8.78 -3.36
CA GLY A 11 -5.31 9.36 -2.04
C GLY A 11 -5.00 10.85 -2.07
N THR A 12 -5.29 11.53 -0.96
CA THR A 12 -4.75 12.87 -0.67
C THR A 12 -3.29 12.80 -0.19
N GLY A 13 -2.78 11.60 0.11
CA GLY A 13 -1.42 11.33 0.59
C GLY A 13 -1.12 9.84 0.64
N SER A 14 0.10 9.53 1.11
CA SER A 14 0.46 8.17 1.53
C SER A 14 -0.30 7.82 2.83
N ASP A 15 -0.45 6.53 3.11
CA ASP A 15 -1.04 5.98 4.35
C ASP A 15 -2.47 6.42 4.69
N VAL A 16 -3.18 7.05 3.77
CA VAL A 16 -4.59 7.44 3.99
C VAL A 16 -5.55 6.25 4.04
N GLY A 17 -5.07 5.02 3.81
CA GLY A 17 -5.81 3.77 3.90
C GLY A 17 -6.41 3.28 2.58
N LYS A 18 -5.85 3.67 1.43
CA LYS A 18 -6.30 3.21 0.10
C LYS A 18 -6.36 1.69 -0.02
N SER A 19 -5.31 1.01 0.45
CA SER A 19 -5.16 -0.46 0.33
C SER A 19 -6.25 -1.21 1.09
N VAL A 20 -6.55 -0.76 2.32
CA VAL A 20 -7.63 -1.32 3.15
C VAL A 20 -9.00 -1.12 2.49
N ILE A 21 -9.25 0.10 1.99
CA ILE A 21 -10.52 0.42 1.30
C ILE A 21 -10.63 -0.41 0.01
N ALA A 22 -9.57 -0.54 -0.77
CA ALA A 22 -9.57 -1.38 -1.97
C ALA A 22 -9.87 -2.85 -1.64
N ALA A 23 -9.25 -3.40 -0.59
CA ALA A 23 -9.54 -4.76 -0.10
C ALA A 23 -11.01 -4.91 0.33
N ALA A 24 -11.54 -3.93 1.07
CA ALA A 24 -12.93 -3.94 1.49
C ALA A 24 -13.89 -3.94 0.29
N PHE A 25 -13.63 -3.11 -0.73
CA PHE A 25 -14.46 -3.08 -1.94
C PHE A 25 -14.33 -4.35 -2.79
N CYS A 26 -13.15 -4.96 -2.88
CA CYS A 26 -13.01 -6.30 -3.46
C CYS A 26 -13.94 -7.29 -2.75
N ARG A 27 -13.96 -7.28 -1.41
CA ARG A 27 -14.82 -8.16 -0.63
C ARG A 27 -16.32 -7.85 -0.80
N ILE A 28 -16.70 -6.57 -0.82
CA ILE A 28 -18.09 -6.11 -1.00
C ILE A 28 -18.59 -6.57 -2.37
N PHE A 29 -17.88 -6.25 -3.46
CA PHE A 29 -18.30 -6.66 -4.81
C PHE A 29 -18.38 -8.17 -4.96
N ARG A 30 -17.48 -8.92 -4.33
CA ARG A 30 -17.58 -10.39 -4.29
C ARG A 30 -18.87 -10.85 -3.61
N LYS A 31 -19.21 -10.27 -2.45
CA LYS A 31 -20.46 -10.60 -1.74
C LYS A 31 -21.71 -10.24 -2.54
N ASP A 32 -21.66 -9.15 -3.32
CA ASP A 32 -22.76 -8.71 -4.17
C ASP A 32 -22.90 -9.53 -5.46
N GLY A 33 -22.06 -10.54 -5.65
CA GLY A 33 -22.12 -11.49 -6.77
C GLY A 33 -21.43 -11.02 -8.05
N TYR A 34 -20.50 -10.05 -7.94
CA TYR A 34 -19.58 -9.71 -9.01
C TYR A 34 -18.32 -10.59 -8.98
N ALA A 35 -17.50 -10.47 -10.01
CA ALA A 35 -16.19 -11.11 -10.10
C ALA A 35 -15.08 -10.06 -10.07
N PRO A 36 -14.83 -9.38 -8.92
CA PRO A 36 -13.84 -8.31 -8.84
C PRO A 36 -12.42 -8.85 -8.90
N ALA A 37 -11.49 -8.01 -9.37
CA ALA A 37 -10.06 -8.20 -9.16
C ALA A 37 -9.40 -6.87 -8.75
N PRO A 38 -8.37 -6.90 -7.87
CA PRO A 38 -7.59 -5.72 -7.55
C PRO A 38 -6.60 -5.40 -8.65
N PHE A 39 -6.20 -4.11 -8.73
CA PHE A 39 -5.14 -3.67 -9.63
C PHE A 39 -4.39 -2.47 -9.07
N LYS A 40 -3.07 -2.54 -9.09
CA LYS A 40 -2.18 -1.40 -8.82
C LYS A 40 -1.05 -1.42 -9.83
N ALA A 41 -1.02 -0.46 -10.75
CA ALA A 41 -0.10 -0.44 -11.88
C ALA A 41 1.37 -0.54 -11.44
N GLN A 42 1.72 0.19 -10.38
CA GLN A 42 3.04 0.16 -9.75
C GLN A 42 2.89 0.23 -8.24
N ASN A 43 3.57 -0.66 -7.54
CA ASN A 43 3.72 -0.58 -6.09
C ASN A 43 5.18 -0.35 -5.70
N MET A 44 5.41 0.32 -4.58
CA MET A 44 6.71 0.46 -3.95
C MET A 44 6.61 -0.16 -2.56
N ALA A 45 7.16 -1.35 -2.38
CA ALA A 45 7.09 -2.07 -1.12
C ALA A 45 8.27 -3.05 -0.97
N LEU A 46 8.71 -3.24 0.26
CA LEU A 46 9.67 -4.29 0.62
C LEU A 46 8.96 -5.64 0.81
N ASN A 47 7.68 -5.60 1.18
CA ASN A 47 6.88 -6.80 1.38
C ASN A 47 6.30 -7.29 0.05
N SER A 48 6.56 -8.55 -0.25
CA SER A 48 6.08 -9.22 -1.45
C SER A 48 5.46 -10.58 -1.13
N PHE A 49 4.78 -11.13 -2.10
CA PHE A 49 4.13 -12.43 -2.02
C PHE A 49 4.45 -13.24 -3.28
N ALA A 50 4.64 -14.54 -3.14
CA ALA A 50 4.84 -15.43 -4.26
C ALA A 50 3.47 -15.90 -4.80
N THR A 51 3.24 -15.72 -6.10
CA THR A 51 2.07 -16.29 -6.78
C THR A 51 2.18 -17.81 -6.90
N ILE A 52 1.12 -18.46 -7.32
CA ILE A 52 1.10 -19.92 -7.56
C ILE A 52 2.15 -20.35 -8.60
N ASP A 53 2.51 -19.44 -9.51
CA ASP A 53 3.53 -19.67 -10.56
C ASP A 53 4.95 -19.30 -10.12
N ASN A 54 5.17 -19.10 -8.82
CA ASN A 54 6.44 -18.66 -8.23
C ASN A 54 6.93 -17.30 -8.78
N LEU A 55 6.01 -16.43 -9.16
CA LEU A 55 6.28 -15.05 -9.55
C LEU A 55 6.00 -14.10 -8.38
N GLU A 56 6.61 -12.93 -8.40
CA GLU A 56 6.55 -11.98 -7.29
C GLU A 56 5.50 -10.87 -7.53
N ILE A 57 4.70 -10.56 -6.49
CA ILE A 57 3.70 -9.48 -6.50
C ILE A 57 3.73 -8.74 -5.16
N GLY A 58 3.30 -7.49 -5.13
CA GLY A 58 3.16 -6.72 -3.90
C GLY A 58 2.19 -7.38 -2.92
N ARG A 59 2.55 -7.41 -1.63
CA ARG A 59 1.75 -8.07 -0.59
C ARG A 59 0.33 -7.52 -0.50
N ALA A 60 0.15 -6.20 -0.61
CA ALA A 60 -1.17 -5.58 -0.54
C ALA A 60 -2.13 -6.12 -1.62
N GLN A 61 -1.63 -6.35 -2.84
CA GLN A 61 -2.47 -6.87 -3.93
C GLN A 61 -2.79 -8.36 -3.73
N ALA A 62 -1.92 -9.12 -3.08
CA ALA A 62 -2.23 -10.49 -2.67
C ALA A 62 -3.38 -10.53 -1.65
N VAL A 63 -3.34 -9.67 -0.63
CA VAL A 63 -4.44 -9.51 0.36
C VAL A 63 -5.75 -9.07 -0.31
N GLN A 64 -5.68 -8.15 -1.26
CA GLN A 64 -6.86 -7.70 -2.00
C GLN A 64 -7.44 -8.81 -2.90
N ALA A 65 -6.58 -9.65 -3.50
CA ALA A 65 -7.00 -10.83 -4.27
C ALA A 65 -7.69 -11.86 -3.38
N GLU A 66 -7.16 -12.10 -2.18
CA GLU A 66 -7.79 -12.95 -1.17
C GLU A 66 -9.17 -12.41 -0.77
N ALA A 67 -9.29 -11.10 -0.54
CA ALA A 67 -10.56 -10.44 -0.26
C ALA A 67 -11.57 -10.61 -1.41
N ALA A 68 -11.11 -10.58 -2.66
CA ALA A 68 -11.89 -10.88 -3.85
C ALA A 68 -12.24 -12.38 -3.99
N GLY A 69 -11.56 -13.26 -3.24
CA GLY A 69 -11.73 -14.71 -3.31
C GLY A 69 -11.17 -15.34 -4.58
N ILE A 70 -10.09 -14.80 -5.09
CA ILE A 70 -9.38 -15.25 -6.30
C ILE A 70 -7.89 -15.45 -6.01
N PRO A 71 -7.18 -16.33 -6.73
CA PRO A 71 -5.74 -16.43 -6.66
C PRO A 71 -5.09 -15.11 -7.08
N CYS A 72 -3.99 -14.72 -6.43
CA CYS A 72 -3.23 -13.56 -6.87
C CYS A 72 -2.45 -13.88 -8.16
N HIS A 73 -2.37 -12.89 -9.04
CA HIS A 73 -1.68 -12.96 -10.33
C HIS A 73 -0.85 -11.69 -10.56
N THR A 74 0.24 -11.81 -11.29
CA THR A 74 1.15 -10.66 -11.54
C THR A 74 0.50 -9.51 -12.29
N ASP A 75 -0.54 -9.75 -13.08
CA ASP A 75 -1.31 -8.70 -13.74
C ASP A 75 -2.02 -7.76 -12.74
N MET A 76 -2.21 -8.18 -11.49
CA MET A 76 -2.77 -7.32 -10.43
C MET A 76 -1.78 -6.25 -9.93
N ASN A 77 -0.47 -6.53 -10.08
CA ASN A 77 0.60 -5.59 -9.76
C ASN A 77 1.80 -5.83 -10.70
N PRO A 78 1.72 -5.36 -11.95
CA PRO A 78 2.73 -5.65 -12.96
C PRO A 78 4.10 -5.04 -12.66
N ILE A 79 4.16 -3.94 -11.90
CA ILE A 79 5.41 -3.27 -11.55
C ILE A 79 5.53 -3.18 -10.04
N LEU A 80 6.56 -3.82 -9.48
CA LEU A 80 6.90 -3.71 -8.07
C LEU A 80 8.32 -3.14 -7.95
N LEU A 81 8.44 -2.03 -7.22
CA LEU A 81 9.71 -1.40 -6.88
C LEU A 81 10.10 -1.81 -5.47
N LYS A 82 11.27 -2.39 -5.30
CA LYS A 82 11.84 -2.78 -4.00
C LYS A 82 13.01 -1.85 -3.68
N PRO A 83 12.84 -0.87 -2.78
CA PRO A 83 13.93 0.01 -2.37
C PRO A 83 15.12 -0.78 -1.85
N GLN A 84 16.33 -0.45 -2.33
CA GLN A 84 17.59 -1.06 -1.88
C GLN A 84 18.47 -0.04 -1.17
N SER A 85 18.36 1.23 -1.55
CA SER A 85 19.03 2.36 -0.91
C SER A 85 18.19 3.63 -1.13
N ASP A 86 18.65 4.76 -0.61
CA ASP A 86 17.99 6.06 -0.81
C ASP A 86 17.83 6.46 -2.29
N HIS A 87 18.62 5.87 -3.18
CA HIS A 87 18.66 6.24 -4.59
C HIS A 87 18.38 5.12 -5.58
N THR A 88 18.34 3.87 -5.12
CA THR A 88 18.21 2.71 -6.00
C THR A 88 17.06 1.80 -5.58
N SER A 89 16.34 1.30 -6.58
CA SER A 89 15.31 0.28 -6.38
C SER A 89 15.50 -0.87 -7.36
N GLN A 90 15.28 -2.09 -6.89
CA GLN A 90 15.11 -3.23 -7.77
C GLN A 90 13.74 -3.15 -8.42
N VAL A 91 13.70 -3.26 -9.74
CA VAL A 91 12.45 -3.31 -10.51
C VAL A 91 12.07 -4.77 -10.76
N VAL A 92 10.89 -5.14 -10.32
CA VAL A 92 10.24 -6.42 -10.64
C VAL A 92 9.12 -6.12 -11.63
N LEU A 93 9.20 -6.69 -12.82
CA LEU A 93 8.23 -6.52 -13.89
C LEU A 93 7.54 -7.86 -14.19
N ASN A 94 6.21 -7.86 -14.16
CA ASN A 94 5.39 -9.05 -14.36
C ASN A 94 5.89 -10.23 -13.49
N GLY A 95 6.27 -9.94 -12.26
CA GLY A 95 6.72 -10.90 -11.26
C GLY A 95 8.19 -11.35 -11.39
N LYS A 96 8.97 -10.79 -12.32
CA LYS A 96 10.38 -11.13 -12.50
C LYS A 96 11.29 -9.93 -12.31
N PRO A 97 12.38 -10.03 -11.56
CA PRO A 97 13.35 -8.95 -11.43
C PRO A 97 14.03 -8.69 -12.78
N ILE A 98 14.01 -7.43 -13.23
CA ILE A 98 14.65 -6.99 -14.47
C ILE A 98 15.92 -6.18 -14.25
N GLY A 99 16.34 -6.01 -13.00
CA GLY A 99 17.58 -5.34 -12.61
C GLY A 99 17.35 -4.21 -11.62
N ASN A 100 18.46 -3.60 -11.22
CA ASN A 100 18.48 -2.44 -10.33
C ASN A 100 18.51 -1.18 -11.19
N GLN A 101 17.65 -0.22 -10.86
CA GLN A 101 17.66 1.08 -11.52
C GLN A 101 17.83 2.19 -10.50
N ASP A 102 18.69 3.13 -10.80
CA ASP A 102 18.73 4.40 -10.14
C ASP A 102 17.41 5.15 -10.34
N ALA A 103 16.86 5.72 -9.25
CA ALA A 103 15.57 6.42 -9.28
C ALA A 103 15.53 7.52 -10.35
N TYR A 104 16.65 8.23 -10.57
CA TYR A 104 16.75 9.27 -11.60
C TYR A 104 16.58 8.70 -13.01
N THR A 105 17.28 7.61 -13.32
CA THR A 105 17.22 6.93 -14.62
C THR A 105 15.84 6.31 -14.84
N TYR A 106 15.25 5.69 -13.80
CA TYR A 106 13.93 5.10 -13.83
C TYR A 106 12.85 6.14 -14.16
N PHE A 107 12.87 7.30 -13.48
CA PHE A 107 11.87 8.33 -13.66
C PHE A 107 12.09 9.26 -14.87
N ARG A 108 13.25 9.30 -15.49
CA ARG A 108 13.57 10.19 -16.63
C ARG A 108 13.81 9.49 -17.97
N GLY A 109 14.00 8.17 -18.00
CA GLY A 109 14.39 7.42 -19.19
C GLY A 109 13.21 7.00 -20.10
N GLN A 110 13.53 6.51 -21.29
CA GLN A 110 12.59 5.89 -22.24
C GLN A 110 11.88 4.64 -21.66
N GLY A 111 12.38 4.10 -20.57
CA GLY A 111 11.78 2.95 -19.86
C GLY A 111 10.38 3.23 -19.31
N LYS A 112 10.00 4.50 -19.10
CA LYS A 112 8.69 4.85 -18.57
C LYS A 112 7.53 4.53 -19.52
N ASP A 113 7.66 4.82 -20.81
CA ASP A 113 6.63 4.51 -21.80
C ASP A 113 6.48 3.01 -21.97
N TYR A 114 7.58 2.26 -21.85
CA TYR A 114 7.56 0.81 -21.81
C TYR A 114 6.80 0.30 -20.59
N LEU A 115 7.13 0.77 -19.38
CA LEU A 115 6.47 0.34 -18.15
C LEU A 115 4.99 0.72 -18.12
N ARG A 116 4.64 1.91 -18.64
CA ARG A 116 3.24 2.31 -18.78
C ARG A 116 2.47 1.38 -19.70
N ARG A 117 3.07 1.00 -20.84
CA ARG A 117 2.46 0.05 -21.77
C ARG A 117 2.26 -1.31 -21.10
N GLU A 118 3.27 -1.84 -20.42
CA GLU A 118 3.16 -3.10 -19.68
C GLU A 118 2.06 -3.08 -18.63
N ALA A 119 1.91 -1.95 -17.90
CA ALA A 119 0.84 -1.78 -16.92
C ALA A 119 -0.55 -1.75 -17.59
N CYS A 120 -0.70 -1.06 -18.73
CA CYS A 120 -1.95 -1.03 -19.48
C CYS A 120 -2.30 -2.42 -20.01
N GLU A 121 -1.34 -3.14 -20.60
CA GLU A 121 -1.55 -4.48 -21.13
C GLU A 121 -1.91 -5.48 -20.02
N ALA A 122 -1.27 -5.39 -18.85
CA ALA A 122 -1.63 -6.21 -17.68
C ALA A 122 -3.06 -5.93 -17.21
N PHE A 123 -3.45 -4.65 -17.16
CA PHE A 123 -4.82 -4.27 -16.84
C PHE A 123 -5.82 -4.85 -17.84
N ASP A 124 -5.54 -4.74 -19.15
CA ASP A 124 -6.43 -5.22 -20.19
C ASP A 124 -6.61 -6.74 -20.13
N ARG A 125 -5.52 -7.50 -19.87
CA ARG A 125 -5.61 -8.94 -19.62
C ARG A 125 -6.48 -9.28 -18.40
N LEU A 126 -6.29 -8.54 -17.29
CA LEU A 126 -7.08 -8.75 -16.08
C LEU A 126 -8.55 -8.41 -16.30
N ALA A 127 -8.86 -7.28 -16.95
CA ALA A 127 -10.21 -6.82 -17.23
C ALA A 127 -10.98 -7.72 -18.21
N ALA A 128 -10.29 -8.52 -19.02
CA ALA A 128 -10.92 -9.52 -19.87
C ALA A 128 -11.56 -10.68 -19.08
N HIS A 129 -11.12 -10.92 -17.85
CA HIS A 129 -11.57 -12.03 -17.01
C HIS A 129 -12.39 -11.61 -15.80
N TYR A 130 -12.20 -10.38 -15.30
CA TYR A 130 -12.78 -9.89 -14.04
C TYR A 130 -13.51 -8.56 -14.23
N ASN A 131 -14.60 -8.36 -13.49
CA ASN A 131 -15.33 -7.10 -13.45
C ASN A 131 -16.14 -6.98 -12.14
N PRO A 132 -16.10 -5.81 -11.46
CA PRO A 132 -15.25 -4.66 -11.76
C PRO A 132 -13.80 -4.86 -11.37
N ILE A 133 -12.89 -4.09 -11.98
CA ILE A 133 -11.52 -3.95 -11.47
C ILE A 133 -11.51 -2.85 -10.41
N VAL A 134 -10.94 -3.18 -9.25
CA VAL A 134 -10.73 -2.27 -8.13
C VAL A 134 -9.29 -1.77 -8.17
N LEU A 135 -9.09 -0.55 -8.67
CA LEU A 135 -7.77 0.05 -8.81
C LEU A 135 -7.36 0.78 -7.52
N GLU A 136 -6.10 0.69 -7.19
CA GLU A 136 -5.47 1.44 -6.11
C GLU A 136 -4.45 2.43 -6.67
N GLY A 137 -4.57 3.71 -6.27
CA GLY A 137 -3.59 4.74 -6.57
C GLY A 137 -2.35 4.66 -5.66
N ALA A 138 -1.30 5.39 -6.02
CA ALA A 138 -0.09 5.51 -5.22
C ALA A 138 0.09 6.94 -4.71
N GLY A 139 0.54 7.09 -3.46
CA GLY A 139 0.81 8.39 -2.84
C GLY A 139 -0.38 9.34 -2.91
N SER A 140 -0.12 10.59 -3.28
CA SER A 140 -1.10 11.65 -3.48
C SER A 140 -1.32 11.95 -4.97
N ILE A 141 -2.57 12.19 -5.37
CA ILE A 141 -2.86 12.74 -6.72
C ILE A 141 -2.44 14.20 -6.86
N SER A 142 -1.98 14.82 -5.79
CA SER A 142 -1.58 16.24 -5.73
C SER A 142 -0.10 16.48 -5.99
N GLU A 143 0.68 15.42 -6.23
CA GLU A 143 2.11 15.51 -6.55
C GLU A 143 2.34 16.05 -7.97
N LEU A 144 2.20 17.38 -8.13
CA LEU A 144 2.27 18.05 -9.44
C LEU A 144 3.61 17.85 -10.14
N ASN A 145 4.69 17.78 -9.38
CA ASN A 145 6.04 17.52 -9.87
C ASN A 145 6.22 16.10 -10.43
N LEU A 146 5.34 15.17 -10.08
CA LEU A 146 5.35 13.79 -10.55
C LEU A 146 4.28 13.51 -11.63
N ARG A 147 3.38 14.45 -11.90
CA ARG A 147 2.22 14.26 -12.79
C ARG A 147 2.60 13.70 -14.17
N ASP A 148 3.62 14.28 -14.81
CA ASP A 148 4.05 13.85 -16.14
C ASP A 148 4.70 12.46 -16.14
N ARG A 149 5.00 11.94 -14.95
CA ARG A 149 5.65 10.65 -14.74
C ARG A 149 4.73 9.63 -14.08
N ASP A 150 3.57 10.06 -13.67
CA ASP A 150 2.57 9.17 -13.05
C ASP A 150 2.09 8.14 -14.07
N ILE A 151 2.16 6.87 -13.69
CA ILE A 151 1.61 5.73 -14.44
C ILE A 151 0.56 4.99 -13.63
N VAL A 152 0.26 5.45 -12.40
CA VAL A 152 -0.56 4.72 -11.42
C VAL A 152 -1.92 5.37 -11.21
N ASN A 153 -1.94 6.70 -11.01
CA ASN A 153 -3.15 7.41 -10.61
C ASN A 153 -4.04 7.77 -11.82
N MET A 154 -4.09 9.06 -12.15
CA MET A 154 -5.04 9.53 -13.17
C MET A 154 -4.81 8.96 -14.57
N PRO A 155 -3.58 8.72 -15.05
CA PRO A 155 -3.37 8.06 -16.33
C PRO A 155 -3.98 6.66 -16.39
N MET A 156 -3.86 5.88 -15.30
CA MET A 156 -4.45 4.55 -15.23
C MET A 156 -5.97 4.61 -15.06
N ALA A 157 -6.49 5.58 -14.30
CA ALA A 157 -7.93 5.80 -14.19
C ALA A 157 -8.57 6.12 -15.54
N HIS A 158 -7.86 6.87 -16.41
CA HIS A 158 -8.30 7.14 -17.78
C HIS A 158 -8.27 5.90 -18.66
N HIS A 159 -7.21 5.11 -18.62
CA HIS A 159 -7.08 3.87 -19.37
C HIS A 159 -8.19 2.87 -19.00
N ALA A 160 -8.41 2.69 -17.70
CA ALA A 160 -9.40 1.76 -17.14
C ALA A 160 -10.86 2.24 -17.26
N ASP A 161 -11.11 3.45 -17.76
CA ASP A 161 -12.39 4.17 -17.65
C ASP A 161 -12.98 4.12 -16.22
N ALA A 162 -12.13 4.20 -15.18
CA ALA A 162 -12.54 4.05 -13.81
C ALA A 162 -13.23 5.32 -13.26
N ALA A 163 -14.23 5.14 -12.42
CA ALA A 163 -14.68 6.17 -11.50
C ALA A 163 -13.67 6.32 -10.37
N VAL A 164 -13.23 7.54 -10.07
CA VAL A 164 -12.24 7.79 -9.01
C VAL A 164 -12.97 8.21 -7.74
N VAL A 165 -12.59 7.59 -6.62
CA VAL A 165 -12.98 7.97 -5.26
C VAL A 165 -11.74 8.48 -4.54
N LEU A 166 -11.81 9.72 -4.05
CA LEU A 166 -10.72 10.33 -3.32
C LEU A 166 -10.79 9.94 -1.85
N VAL A 167 -9.71 9.39 -1.32
CA VAL A 167 -9.59 8.98 0.08
C VAL A 167 -8.75 9.98 0.85
N GLY A 168 -9.30 10.52 1.95
CA GLY A 168 -8.61 11.41 2.87
C GLY A 168 -8.54 10.84 4.28
N ASP A 169 -7.44 11.08 4.97
CA ASP A 169 -7.20 10.71 6.37
C ASP A 169 -7.55 11.89 7.29
N ILE A 170 -8.55 11.72 8.16
CA ILE A 170 -8.97 12.77 9.10
C ILE A 170 -8.17 12.74 10.41
N ASP A 171 -7.58 11.61 10.77
CA ASP A 171 -6.89 11.41 12.06
C ASP A 171 -5.67 12.33 12.21
N ARG A 172 -4.98 12.63 11.09
CA ARG A 172 -3.82 13.54 11.06
C ARG A 172 -4.19 15.03 11.11
N GLY A 173 -5.47 15.38 11.02
CA GLY A 173 -5.93 16.75 10.88
C GLY A 173 -5.79 17.33 9.47
N GLY A 174 -6.34 18.52 9.23
CA GLY A 174 -6.23 19.22 7.94
C GLY A 174 -7.03 18.61 6.78
N ILE A 175 -8.04 17.79 7.06
CA ILE A 175 -8.81 17.05 6.04
C ILE A 175 -9.44 17.97 4.99
N PHE A 176 -9.96 19.14 5.39
CA PHE A 176 -10.55 20.12 4.47
C PHE A 176 -9.53 20.62 3.44
N ALA A 177 -8.35 21.02 3.92
CA ALA A 177 -7.28 21.52 3.07
C ALA A 177 -6.76 20.42 2.11
N SER A 178 -6.55 19.21 2.61
CA SER A 178 -6.04 18.10 1.81
C SER A 178 -7.01 17.65 0.72
N LEU A 179 -8.30 17.54 1.03
CA LEU A 179 -9.33 17.19 0.05
C LEU A 179 -9.55 18.30 -0.97
N TYR A 180 -9.77 19.53 -0.49
CA TYR A 180 -9.97 20.68 -1.36
C TYR A 180 -8.76 20.94 -2.26
N GLY A 181 -7.56 20.96 -1.69
CA GLY A 181 -6.31 21.12 -2.45
C GLY A 181 -6.14 20.02 -3.49
N SER A 182 -6.37 18.76 -3.11
CA SER A 182 -6.28 17.63 -4.06
C SER A 182 -7.26 17.78 -5.21
N MET A 183 -8.49 18.25 -4.97
CA MET A 183 -9.47 18.51 -6.00
C MET A 183 -9.09 19.70 -6.90
N MET A 184 -8.64 20.81 -6.30
CA MET A 184 -8.37 22.04 -7.05
C MET A 184 -7.13 21.93 -7.94
N LEU A 185 -6.16 21.13 -7.56
CA LEU A 185 -4.94 20.90 -8.34
C LEU A 185 -5.15 19.97 -9.56
N GLN A 186 -6.29 19.31 -9.69
CA GLN A 186 -6.56 18.44 -10.83
C GLN A 186 -6.95 19.23 -12.07
N THR A 187 -6.64 18.68 -13.26
CA THR A 187 -7.16 19.21 -14.53
C THR A 187 -8.68 19.04 -14.60
N PRO A 188 -9.40 19.82 -15.41
CA PRO A 188 -10.86 19.60 -15.60
C PRO A 188 -11.21 18.17 -16.02
N LYS A 189 -10.37 17.54 -16.85
CA LYS A 189 -10.53 16.16 -17.29
C LYS A 189 -10.42 15.16 -16.13
N ASP A 190 -9.46 15.38 -15.24
CA ASP A 190 -9.23 14.51 -14.09
C ASP A 190 -10.31 14.72 -13.02
N LYS A 191 -10.69 15.97 -12.73
CA LYS A 191 -11.81 16.29 -11.83
C LYS A 191 -13.09 15.58 -12.23
N ASN A 192 -13.39 15.53 -13.52
CA ASN A 192 -14.57 14.84 -14.03
C ASN A 192 -14.58 13.34 -13.75
N ARG A 193 -13.45 12.72 -13.46
CA ARG A 193 -13.39 11.31 -13.06
C ARG A 193 -13.63 11.10 -11.58
N ILE A 194 -13.35 12.11 -10.74
CA ILE A 194 -13.57 12.02 -9.29
C ILE A 194 -15.08 12.11 -9.05
N LYS A 195 -15.67 11.04 -8.51
CA LYS A 195 -17.12 10.88 -8.34
C LYS A 195 -17.56 10.93 -6.89
N GLY A 196 -16.61 10.91 -5.95
CA GLY A 196 -16.92 11.00 -4.55
C GLY A 196 -15.67 10.96 -3.67
N ILE A 197 -15.90 11.09 -2.39
CA ILE A 197 -14.88 11.15 -1.35
C ILE A 197 -15.20 10.09 -0.30
N ILE A 198 -14.15 9.44 0.22
CA ILE A 198 -14.20 8.67 1.47
C ILE A 198 -13.31 9.36 2.48
N ILE A 199 -13.87 9.66 3.64
CA ILE A 199 -13.14 10.15 4.80
C ILE A 199 -12.81 8.95 5.67
N ASN A 200 -11.52 8.70 5.86
CA ASN A 200 -11.04 7.52 6.57
C ASN A 200 -10.42 7.86 7.92
N LYS A 201 -10.35 6.87 8.79
CA LYS A 201 -9.75 6.94 10.13
C LYS A 201 -10.44 7.94 11.07
N PHE A 202 -11.75 8.03 10.98
CA PHE A 202 -12.52 8.92 11.83
C PHE A 202 -12.55 8.40 13.29
N ARG A 203 -12.30 9.30 14.25
CA ARG A 203 -12.43 9.01 15.68
C ARG A 203 -13.53 9.87 16.28
N GLY A 204 -14.34 9.30 17.14
CA GLY A 204 -15.39 9.99 17.85
C GLY A 204 -16.79 9.72 17.30
N ASP A 205 -17.74 10.58 17.66
CA ASP A 205 -19.13 10.47 17.24
C ASP A 205 -19.32 11.02 15.82
N LEU A 206 -19.79 10.17 14.92
CA LEU A 206 -20.04 10.51 13.51
C LEU A 206 -21.04 11.66 13.35
N HIS A 207 -22.02 11.77 14.24
CA HIS A 207 -23.02 12.84 14.18
C HIS A 207 -22.43 14.24 14.36
N LEU A 208 -21.32 14.36 15.11
CA LEU A 208 -20.61 15.63 15.27
C LEU A 208 -19.90 16.09 13.99
N PHE A 209 -19.79 15.23 12.99
CA PHE A 209 -19.13 15.53 11.74
C PHE A 209 -20.09 15.76 10.56
N ASP A 210 -21.39 15.73 10.78
CA ASP A 210 -22.38 15.91 9.69
C ASP A 210 -22.25 17.26 8.97
N GLU A 211 -22.07 18.35 9.72
CA GLU A 211 -21.81 19.67 9.12
C GLU A 211 -20.47 19.68 8.35
N GLY A 212 -19.42 19.08 8.92
CA GLY A 212 -18.11 18.96 8.26
C GLY A 212 -18.20 18.20 6.93
N ARG A 213 -19.00 17.14 6.88
CA ARG A 213 -19.27 16.38 5.65
C ARG A 213 -19.93 17.27 4.60
N GLN A 214 -20.99 18.00 4.96
CA GLN A 214 -21.69 18.91 4.03
C GLN A 214 -20.77 20.03 3.52
N MET A 215 -19.92 20.57 4.38
CA MET A 215 -18.92 21.58 3.97
C MET A 215 -17.93 21.00 2.95
N ILE A 216 -17.45 19.78 3.14
CA ILE A 216 -16.54 19.10 2.18
C ILE A 216 -17.25 18.88 0.84
N GLU A 217 -18.49 18.39 0.84
CA GLU A 217 -19.30 18.21 -0.36
C GLU A 217 -19.46 19.51 -1.13
N HIS A 218 -19.77 20.59 -0.42
CA HIS A 218 -19.92 21.92 -1.03
C HIS A 218 -18.60 22.43 -1.62
N LEU A 219 -17.49 22.33 -0.88
CA LEU A 219 -16.18 22.80 -1.32
C LEU A 219 -15.62 21.99 -2.50
N CYS A 220 -15.81 20.68 -2.47
CA CYS A 220 -15.23 19.76 -3.46
C CYS A 220 -16.16 19.53 -4.68
N GLY A 221 -17.45 19.82 -4.56
CA GLY A 221 -18.45 19.63 -5.62
C GLY A 221 -18.76 18.16 -5.93
N VAL A 222 -18.43 17.25 -5.02
CA VAL A 222 -18.71 15.81 -5.14
C VAL A 222 -19.16 15.25 -3.78
N PRO A 223 -20.00 14.19 -3.76
CA PRO A 223 -20.52 13.64 -2.50
C PRO A 223 -19.44 12.97 -1.66
N VAL A 224 -19.60 13.03 -0.34
CA VAL A 224 -18.90 12.16 0.62
C VAL A 224 -19.67 10.84 0.69
N LEU A 225 -19.11 9.80 0.08
CA LEU A 225 -19.73 8.47 -0.03
C LEU A 225 -19.77 7.73 1.29
N GLY A 226 -18.85 8.06 2.20
CA GLY A 226 -18.80 7.46 3.53
C GLY A 226 -17.71 8.05 4.40
N VAL A 227 -17.93 7.90 5.70
CA VAL A 227 -16.94 8.19 6.75
C VAL A 227 -16.62 6.87 7.43
N VAL A 228 -15.37 6.41 7.30
CA VAL A 228 -14.91 5.14 7.83
C VAL A 228 -14.29 5.39 9.20
N PRO A 229 -14.75 4.71 10.25
CA PRO A 229 -14.17 4.86 11.58
C PRO A 229 -12.72 4.37 11.60
N TYR A 230 -11.98 4.82 12.60
CA TYR A 230 -10.64 4.28 12.86
C TYR A 230 -10.76 2.82 13.30
N LEU A 231 -10.18 1.94 12.51
CA LEU A 231 -10.19 0.51 12.78
C LEU A 231 -8.89 0.13 13.51
N HIS A 232 -9.01 -0.36 14.75
CA HIS A 232 -7.86 -0.66 15.61
C HIS A 232 -7.24 -2.04 15.31
N ASP A 233 -8.10 -3.03 15.05
CA ASP A 233 -7.69 -4.42 14.92
C ASP A 233 -7.86 -4.93 13.49
N ILE A 234 -7.33 -4.19 12.53
CA ILE A 234 -7.34 -4.66 11.15
C ILE A 234 -6.23 -5.70 11.02
N GLY A 235 -6.59 -6.98 10.94
CA GLY A 235 -5.64 -8.06 10.63
C GLY A 235 -5.17 -8.03 9.16
N ILE A 236 -5.14 -6.86 8.53
CA ILE A 236 -4.59 -6.64 7.19
C ILE A 236 -3.19 -6.09 7.37
N GLU A 237 -2.23 -6.79 6.81
CA GLU A 237 -0.83 -6.41 6.81
C GLU A 237 -0.65 -5.00 6.19
N GLN A 238 0.03 -4.11 6.92
CA GLN A 238 0.33 -2.76 6.47
C GLN A 238 1.61 -2.75 5.64
N GLU A 239 1.66 -1.92 4.60
CA GLU A 239 2.75 -1.97 3.63
C GLU A 239 4.12 -1.57 4.21
N ASP A 240 4.26 -0.54 5.02
CA ASP A 240 5.58 -0.06 5.47
C ASP A 240 5.60 0.63 6.86
N SER A 241 4.47 0.84 7.53
CA SER A 241 4.38 1.71 8.71
C SER A 241 4.58 1.01 10.05
N VAL A 242 4.46 -0.30 10.11
CA VAL A 242 4.42 -1.07 11.39
C VAL A 242 5.77 -1.12 12.10
N VAL A 243 6.86 -0.99 11.37
CA VAL A 243 8.21 -1.04 11.95
C VAL A 243 8.48 0.13 12.88
N THR A 244 7.88 1.31 12.61
CA THR A 244 8.11 2.52 13.40
C THR A 244 7.44 2.51 14.76
N GLU A 245 6.27 1.93 14.92
CA GLU A 245 5.54 1.91 16.19
C GLU A 245 6.07 0.83 17.16
N LYS A 246 6.54 -0.29 16.63
CA LYS A 246 7.14 -1.39 17.43
C LYS A 246 8.62 -1.18 17.78
N MET A 247 9.19 -0.03 17.40
CA MET A 247 10.61 0.29 17.60
C MET A 247 11.03 0.47 19.07
N HIS A 248 10.11 0.62 20.01
CA HIS A 248 10.36 0.84 21.42
C HIS A 248 9.82 -0.32 22.25
N GLY A 249 10.13 -1.55 21.82
CA GLY A 249 9.77 -2.74 22.57
C GLY A 249 10.36 -2.72 23.98
N ARG A 250 9.64 -3.31 24.92
CA ARG A 250 10.11 -3.60 26.27
C ARG A 250 9.95 -5.08 26.55
N LEU A 251 10.80 -5.62 27.38
CA LEU A 251 10.67 -6.98 27.89
C LEU A 251 9.42 -7.11 28.77
N MET A 252 8.71 -8.21 28.65
CA MET A 252 7.52 -8.54 29.42
C MET A 252 7.76 -9.81 30.21
N ASN A 253 7.60 -9.76 31.55
CA ASN A 253 7.91 -10.89 32.43
C ASN A 253 6.92 -12.05 32.32
N ASP A 254 5.73 -11.80 31.77
CA ASP A 254 4.64 -12.76 31.65
C ASP A 254 4.50 -13.36 30.25
N LYS A 255 5.42 -13.01 29.34
CA LYS A 255 5.41 -13.47 27.94
C LYS A 255 6.77 -13.97 27.50
N VAL A 256 6.79 -14.81 26.47
CA VAL A 256 8.03 -15.17 25.77
C VAL A 256 8.47 -13.97 24.92
N ASN A 257 9.64 -13.44 25.18
CA ASN A 257 10.20 -12.27 24.54
C ASN A 257 10.97 -12.67 23.28
N ILE A 258 10.46 -12.28 22.12
CA ILE A 258 11.07 -12.54 20.82
C ILE A 258 11.62 -11.22 20.27
N ALA A 259 12.94 -11.11 20.23
CA ALA A 259 13.62 -9.95 19.68
C ALA A 259 13.95 -10.18 18.20
N VAL A 260 13.43 -9.35 17.32
CA VAL A 260 13.81 -9.31 15.91
C VAL A 260 14.91 -8.26 15.75
N VAL A 261 16.07 -8.67 15.22
CA VAL A 261 17.17 -7.74 14.98
C VAL A 261 16.77 -6.75 13.90
N ARG A 262 16.76 -5.46 14.22
CA ARG A 262 16.37 -4.40 13.27
C ARG A 262 17.50 -4.12 12.30
N LEU A 263 17.44 -4.75 11.13
CA LEU A 263 18.33 -4.46 10.01
C LEU A 263 17.92 -3.17 9.30
N ARG A 264 18.85 -2.51 8.61
CA ARG A 264 18.60 -1.28 7.83
C ARG A 264 17.73 -1.56 6.60
N HIS A 265 17.89 -2.73 5.98
CA HIS A 265 17.21 -3.14 4.75
C HIS A 265 16.33 -4.38 4.97
N MET A 266 15.71 -4.46 6.15
CA MET A 266 14.84 -5.57 6.51
C MET A 266 13.71 -5.72 5.47
N SER A 267 13.43 -6.95 5.05
CA SER A 267 12.36 -7.28 4.11
C SER A 267 11.38 -8.28 4.74
N ASN A 268 10.14 -8.27 4.23
CA ASN A 268 9.08 -9.20 4.64
C ASN A 268 8.85 -9.23 6.16
N PHE A 269 8.80 -8.06 6.79
CA PHE A 269 8.55 -7.96 8.24
C PHE A 269 7.19 -8.55 8.66
N THR A 270 6.26 -8.71 7.73
CA THR A 270 4.97 -9.41 7.92
C THR A 270 5.13 -10.90 8.23
N ASP A 271 6.30 -11.49 8.03
CA ASP A 271 6.59 -12.87 8.42
C ASP A 271 6.45 -13.07 9.94
N PHE A 272 6.53 -12.00 10.73
CA PHE A 272 6.41 -12.03 12.18
C PHE A 272 5.00 -11.75 12.71
N ASP A 273 4.06 -11.37 11.86
CA ASP A 273 2.68 -11.04 12.27
C ASP A 273 1.99 -12.24 12.94
N ALA A 274 2.25 -13.45 12.46
CA ALA A 274 1.71 -14.66 13.07
C ALA A 274 2.21 -14.90 14.52
N LEU A 275 3.41 -14.43 14.84
CA LEU A 275 3.95 -14.46 16.20
C LEU A 275 3.33 -13.33 17.05
N ASP A 276 3.15 -12.17 16.47
CA ASP A 276 2.69 -10.96 17.15
C ASP A 276 1.23 -11.05 17.61
N ILE A 277 0.36 -11.73 16.86
CA ILE A 277 -1.03 -11.95 17.25
C ILE A 277 -1.19 -12.98 18.38
N ASN A 278 -0.14 -13.73 18.74
CA ASN A 278 -0.21 -14.70 19.82
C ASN A 278 -0.08 -14.00 21.17
N PRO A 279 -1.11 -14.06 22.04
CA PRO A 279 -1.11 -13.30 23.31
C PRO A 279 -0.02 -13.75 24.31
N ARG A 280 0.60 -14.92 24.10
CA ARG A 280 1.69 -15.44 24.95
C ARG A 280 3.07 -14.93 24.53
N LEU A 281 3.17 -14.29 23.35
CA LEU A 281 4.42 -13.80 22.81
C LEU A 281 4.48 -12.27 22.93
N ASN A 282 5.67 -11.75 23.04
CA ASN A 282 6.00 -10.32 22.96
C ASN A 282 7.05 -10.17 21.88
N VAL A 283 6.63 -9.77 20.68
CA VAL A 283 7.53 -9.55 19.54
C VAL A 283 7.91 -8.08 19.47
N PHE A 284 9.21 -7.80 19.43
CA PHE A 284 9.72 -6.42 19.34
C PHE A 284 10.98 -6.36 18.48
N TYR A 285 11.27 -5.17 17.95
CA TYR A 285 12.40 -4.93 17.07
C TYR A 285 13.44 -4.07 17.79
N THR A 286 14.70 -4.50 17.79
CA THR A 286 15.76 -3.78 18.51
C THR A 286 17.13 -3.97 17.86
N THR A 287 18.04 -3.03 18.15
CA THR A 287 19.49 -3.11 17.95
C THR A 287 20.23 -3.03 19.27
N ASP A 288 19.51 -2.96 20.39
CA ASP A 288 20.11 -2.89 21.72
C ASP A 288 20.58 -4.28 22.18
N LYS A 289 21.90 -4.41 22.37
CA LYS A 289 22.53 -5.67 22.80
C LYS A 289 22.01 -6.17 24.14
N GLN A 290 21.69 -5.26 25.06
CA GLN A 290 21.18 -5.66 26.38
C GLN A 290 19.78 -6.25 26.28
N MET A 291 18.95 -5.68 25.43
CA MET A 291 17.61 -6.22 25.16
C MET A 291 17.69 -7.56 24.42
N LEU A 292 18.60 -7.68 23.44
CA LEU A 292 18.82 -8.94 22.73
C LEU A 292 19.30 -10.04 23.69
N ALA A 293 20.26 -9.74 24.57
CA ALA A 293 20.78 -10.70 25.52
C ALA A 293 19.76 -11.19 26.59
N GLN A 294 18.69 -10.43 26.80
CA GLN A 294 17.62 -10.76 27.74
C GLN A 294 16.38 -11.36 27.05
N ALA A 295 16.36 -11.42 25.74
CA ALA A 295 15.26 -12.03 24.99
C ALA A 295 15.34 -13.56 25.09
N ASP A 296 14.18 -14.22 25.11
CA ASP A 296 14.09 -15.69 25.09
C ASP A 296 14.43 -16.25 23.71
N MET A 297 14.21 -15.47 22.65
CA MET A 297 14.55 -15.82 21.28
C MET A 297 15.00 -14.59 20.50
N ILE A 298 16.02 -14.76 19.64
CA ILE A 298 16.48 -13.75 18.71
C ILE A 298 16.22 -14.22 17.28
N ILE A 299 15.66 -13.35 16.45
CA ILE A 299 15.43 -13.61 15.02
C ILE A 299 16.22 -12.59 14.21
N ILE A 300 17.06 -13.06 13.30
CA ILE A 300 17.67 -12.25 12.25
C ILE A 300 16.75 -12.32 11.04
N PRO A 301 16.09 -11.20 10.66
CA PRO A 301 15.12 -11.21 9.56
C PRO A 301 15.79 -11.27 8.19
N GLY A 302 14.98 -11.48 7.16
CA GLY A 302 15.43 -11.34 5.77
C GLY A 302 15.89 -9.92 5.46
N SER A 303 16.85 -9.80 4.55
CA SER A 303 17.41 -8.52 4.11
C SER A 303 17.35 -8.37 2.60
N LYS A 304 17.08 -7.14 2.14
CA LYS A 304 17.18 -6.78 0.73
C LYS A 304 18.60 -6.42 0.30
N SER A 305 19.46 -6.06 1.24
CA SER A 305 20.89 -5.80 1.04
C SER A 305 21.73 -6.59 2.04
N THR A 306 21.82 -7.91 1.81
CA THR A 306 22.42 -8.86 2.75
C THR A 306 23.85 -8.50 3.13
N ILE A 307 24.65 -8.00 2.19
CA ILE A 307 26.05 -7.62 2.44
C ILE A 307 26.12 -6.40 3.36
N ASP A 308 25.35 -5.34 3.06
CA ASP A 308 25.37 -4.12 3.86
C ASP A 308 24.83 -4.36 5.27
N ASP A 309 23.78 -5.16 5.38
CA ASP A 309 23.22 -5.52 6.69
C ASP A 309 24.17 -6.43 7.49
N MET A 310 24.92 -7.31 6.81
CA MET A 310 25.95 -8.09 7.48
C MET A 310 27.11 -7.20 7.96
N LEU A 311 27.51 -6.21 7.17
CA LEU A 311 28.51 -5.23 7.59
C LEU A 311 27.99 -4.40 8.79
N PHE A 312 26.73 -3.98 8.73
CA PHE A 312 26.07 -3.30 9.85
C PHE A 312 26.09 -4.14 11.15
N LEU A 313 25.78 -5.43 11.09
CA LEU A 313 25.86 -6.32 12.26
C LEU A 313 27.27 -6.36 12.83
N ARG A 314 28.31 -6.43 11.98
CA ARG A 314 29.73 -6.44 12.40
C ARG A 314 30.15 -5.11 12.99
N GLU A 315 29.82 -3.99 12.34
CA GLU A 315 30.16 -2.63 12.83
C GLU A 315 29.54 -2.34 14.18
N THR A 316 28.32 -2.81 14.41
CA THR A 316 27.60 -2.66 15.67
C THR A 316 27.95 -3.76 16.69
N GLY A 317 28.66 -4.81 16.26
CA GLY A 317 29.02 -5.97 17.07
C GLY A 317 27.79 -6.79 17.50
N LEU A 318 26.74 -6.78 16.70
CA LEU A 318 25.54 -7.60 16.90
C LEU A 318 25.72 -9.04 16.38
N ASP A 319 26.86 -9.33 15.75
CA ASP A 319 27.26 -10.64 15.25
C ASP A 319 28.03 -11.49 16.31
N GLN A 320 28.28 -10.93 17.49
CA GLN A 320 28.94 -11.58 18.64
C GLN A 320 27.95 -12.07 19.67
#